data_5741e3c78062e3e4cc04b90da564214d
#
_entry.id   5741e3c78062e3e4cc04b90da564214d
#
_cell.length_a   1.000
_cell.length_b   1.000
_cell.length_c   1.000
_cell.angle_alpha   90.00
_cell.angle_beta   90.00
_cell.angle_gamma   90.00
#
_symmetry.space_group_name_H-M   'P 1'
#
loop_
_entity.id
_entity.type
_entity.pdbx_description
1 polymer ?
#
loop_
_entity_poly.entity_id
_entity_poly.type
_entity_poly.pdbx_seq_one_letter_code
_entity_poly.pdbx_strand_id
1 'polypeptide(L)'
;TPLYSSAASDVYKRQVRHKNQVNALSKILSDFAISALVYFFIGYWIAYGVNFFQPATTLAVDHGYALVKCFFLLTFAAAIPAIISGGIAERARFVPQLCATALIVAFVYPFFEGVVWNGNLGVQAWLQARFGAPFHDFAGSVVVHAMGGWLALAAVMLLGARRGRYREGRLVAFAPSSIPFLALGSWILIIGWFGFNV
;
A
#
# COMPACT_ATOMS: atom_id res chain seq x y z
N THR A 1 -11.36 -5.17 4.51
CA THR A 1 -10.30 -4.22 4.12
C THR A 1 -9.67 -3.48 5.29
N PRO A 2 -10.37 -2.89 6.29
CA PRO A 2 -9.74 -2.38 7.53
C PRO A 2 -8.98 -3.48 8.28
N LEU A 3 -9.48 -4.71 8.26
CA LEU A 3 -8.82 -5.89 8.85
C LEU A 3 -7.49 -6.21 8.17
N TYR A 4 -7.40 -6.03 6.85
CA TYR A 4 -6.14 -6.23 6.11
C TYR A 4 -5.05 -5.27 6.57
N SER A 5 -5.33 -3.97 6.70
CA SER A 5 -4.35 -2.98 7.12
C SER A 5 -3.91 -3.19 8.58
N SER A 6 -4.82 -3.56 9.48
CA SER A 6 -4.47 -3.88 10.87
C SER A 6 -3.62 -5.15 10.98
N ALA A 7 -3.97 -6.19 10.21
CA ALA A 7 -3.21 -7.44 10.17
C ALA A 7 -1.82 -7.26 9.56
N ALA A 8 -1.70 -6.48 8.46
CA ALA A 8 -0.41 -6.12 7.89
C ALA A 8 0.45 -5.36 8.91
N SER A 9 -0.16 -4.46 9.70
CA SER A 9 0.53 -3.75 10.76
C SER A 9 1.02 -4.68 11.88
N ASP A 10 0.26 -5.69 12.25
CA ASP A 10 0.64 -6.65 13.27
C ASP A 10 1.76 -7.59 12.79
N VAL A 11 1.68 -8.10 11.56
CA VAL A 11 2.77 -8.88 10.95
C VAL A 11 4.04 -8.04 10.88
N TYR A 12 3.98 -6.81 10.38
CA TYR A 12 5.11 -5.91 10.28
C TYR A 12 5.73 -5.56 11.64
N LYS A 13 4.90 -5.20 12.63
CA LYS A 13 5.32 -4.85 13.98
C LYS A 13 6.13 -5.95 14.64
N ARG A 14 5.87 -7.20 14.29
CA ARG A 14 6.52 -8.37 14.90
C ARG A 14 7.76 -8.85 14.18
N GLN A 15 7.95 -8.42 12.92
CA GLN A 15 9.19 -8.64 12.17
C GLN A 15 10.34 -7.71 12.62
N VAL A 16 10.05 -6.68 13.43
CA VAL A 16 11.05 -5.79 14.00
C VAL A 16 11.48 -6.24 15.39
N ARG A 17 12.66 -5.81 15.83
CA ARG A 17 13.14 -6.07 17.19
C ARG A 17 12.20 -5.45 18.23
N HIS A 18 12.06 -6.09 19.39
CA HIS A 18 11.15 -5.67 20.45
C HIS A 18 11.24 -4.16 20.78
N LYS A 19 12.43 -3.61 20.87
CA LYS A 19 12.67 -2.18 21.15
C LYS A 19 12.13 -1.22 20.06
N ASN A 20 11.84 -1.70 18.87
CA ASN A 20 11.39 -0.89 17.72
C ASN A 20 9.89 -1.05 17.42
N GLN A 21 9.15 -1.81 18.22
CA GLN A 21 7.72 -2.11 17.96
C GLN A 21 6.86 -0.85 17.95
N VAL A 22 7.03 0.06 18.92
CA VAL A 22 6.27 1.30 19.00
C VAL A 22 6.53 2.17 17.78
N ASN A 23 7.79 2.32 17.40
CA ASN A 23 8.15 3.10 16.20
C ASN A 23 7.57 2.47 14.92
N ALA A 24 7.58 1.15 14.80
CA ALA A 24 6.98 0.46 13.66
C ALA A 24 5.46 0.68 13.59
N LEU A 25 4.78 0.58 14.74
CA LEU A 25 3.34 0.82 14.83
C LEU A 25 2.98 2.26 14.46
N SER A 26 3.70 3.24 15.03
CA SER A 26 3.49 4.66 14.73
C SER A 26 3.66 4.95 13.23
N LYS A 27 4.68 4.36 12.60
CA LYS A 27 4.90 4.51 11.15
C LYS A 27 3.74 3.99 10.32
N ILE A 28 3.25 2.79 10.60
CA ILE A 28 2.14 2.20 9.83
C ILE A 28 0.85 3.00 10.00
N LEU A 29 0.54 3.42 11.22
CA LEU A 29 -0.65 4.25 11.46
C LEU A 29 -0.55 5.60 10.73
N SER A 30 0.65 6.22 10.74
CA SER A 30 0.87 7.47 10.03
C SER A 30 0.87 7.29 8.51
N ASP A 31 1.46 6.21 8.00
CA ASP A 31 1.42 5.87 6.57
C ASP A 31 -0.04 5.67 6.10
N PHE A 32 -0.86 4.96 6.89
CA PHE A 32 -2.27 4.79 6.57
C PHE A 32 -3.03 6.13 6.59
N ALA A 33 -2.83 6.95 7.62
CA ALA A 33 -3.49 8.25 7.74
C ALA A 33 -3.13 9.20 6.58
N ILE A 34 -1.84 9.29 6.23
CA ILE A 34 -1.39 10.10 5.09
C ILE A 34 -1.93 9.53 3.78
N SER A 35 -1.88 8.20 3.60
CA SER A 35 -2.44 7.56 2.40
C SER A 35 -3.92 7.89 2.24
N ALA A 36 -4.69 7.83 3.33
CA ALA A 36 -6.11 8.15 3.32
C ALA A 36 -6.36 9.60 2.87
N LEU A 37 -5.62 10.54 3.45
CA LEU A 37 -5.77 11.96 3.12
C LEU A 37 -5.36 12.26 1.67
N VAL A 38 -4.16 11.85 1.26
CA VAL A 38 -3.66 12.22 -0.07
C VAL A 38 -4.40 11.48 -1.18
N TYR A 39 -4.84 10.24 -0.95
CA TYR A 39 -5.64 9.52 -1.92
C TYR A 39 -7.02 10.13 -2.08
N PHE A 40 -7.69 10.47 -0.97
CA PHE A 40 -9.00 11.11 -0.99
C PHE A 40 -9.00 12.46 -1.73
N PHE A 41 -8.00 13.30 -1.45
CA PHE A 41 -7.96 14.65 -2.01
C PHE A 41 -7.31 14.73 -3.39
N ILE A 42 -6.36 13.88 -3.71
CA ILE A 42 -5.54 13.96 -4.92
C ILE A 42 -5.62 12.67 -5.73
N GLY A 43 -5.30 11.55 -5.12
CA GLY A 43 -5.11 10.28 -5.83
C GLY A 43 -6.35 9.81 -6.58
N TYR A 44 -7.51 9.82 -5.92
CA TYR A 44 -8.75 9.40 -6.54
C TYR A 44 -9.14 10.28 -7.74
N TRP A 45 -8.87 11.56 -7.65
CA TRP A 45 -9.07 12.47 -8.78
C TRP A 45 -8.15 12.15 -9.96
N ILE A 46 -6.89 11.85 -9.72
CA ILE A 46 -5.93 11.44 -10.77
C ILE A 46 -6.38 10.14 -11.44
N ALA A 47 -6.82 9.16 -10.66
CA ALA A 47 -7.19 7.85 -11.18
C ALA A 47 -8.53 7.84 -11.93
N TYR A 48 -9.54 8.56 -11.40
CA TYR A 48 -10.93 8.47 -11.86
C TYR A 48 -11.55 9.78 -12.32
N GLY A 49 -10.85 10.90 -12.21
CA GLY A 49 -11.38 12.23 -12.58
C GLY A 49 -12.42 12.80 -11.61
N VAL A 50 -12.65 12.14 -10.47
CA VAL A 50 -13.68 12.53 -9.49
C VAL A 50 -13.01 13.14 -8.26
N ASN A 51 -13.49 14.30 -7.81
CA ASN A 51 -13.10 14.91 -6.53
C ASN A 51 -14.31 15.08 -5.63
N PHE A 52 -14.06 15.20 -4.33
CA PHE A 52 -15.11 15.30 -3.32
C PHE A 52 -15.33 16.72 -2.80
N PHE A 53 -14.73 17.72 -3.45
CA PHE A 53 -15.01 19.15 -3.20
C PHE A 53 -16.28 19.61 -3.96
N GLN A 54 -17.37 18.88 -3.77
CA GLN A 54 -18.64 19.11 -4.46
C GLN A 54 -19.78 19.19 -3.43
N PRO A 55 -20.92 19.82 -3.78
CA PRO A 55 -22.10 19.83 -2.93
C PRO A 55 -22.57 18.43 -2.57
N ALA A 56 -23.10 18.26 -1.36
CA ALA A 56 -23.60 16.99 -0.87
C ALA A 56 -24.66 16.35 -1.80
N THR A 57 -25.47 17.18 -2.47
CA THR A 57 -26.46 16.72 -3.48
C THR A 57 -25.81 16.02 -4.67
N THR A 58 -24.64 16.48 -5.11
CA THR A 58 -23.89 15.85 -6.21
C THR A 58 -23.22 14.55 -5.72
N LEU A 59 -22.70 14.55 -4.51
CA LEU A 59 -22.05 13.36 -3.92
C LEU A 59 -23.05 12.27 -3.56
N ALA A 60 -24.33 12.62 -3.36
CA ALA A 60 -25.42 11.68 -3.08
C ALA A 60 -25.98 11.00 -4.33
N VAL A 61 -25.57 11.41 -5.53
CA VAL A 61 -25.95 10.72 -6.78
C VAL A 61 -25.49 9.26 -6.70
N ASP A 62 -26.30 8.35 -7.24
CA ASP A 62 -26.08 6.90 -7.14
C ASP A 62 -25.86 6.40 -5.69
N HIS A 63 -26.64 6.94 -4.76
CA HIS A 63 -26.58 6.57 -3.33
C HIS A 63 -25.18 6.73 -2.71
N GLY A 64 -24.36 7.65 -3.20
CA GLY A 64 -23.00 7.87 -2.72
C GLY A 64 -22.00 6.81 -3.15
N TYR A 65 -22.29 6.07 -4.22
CA TYR A 65 -21.41 4.98 -4.72
C TYR A 65 -19.97 5.44 -4.93
N ALA A 66 -19.74 6.65 -5.43
CA ALA A 66 -18.39 7.19 -5.62
C ALA A 66 -17.58 7.27 -4.31
N LEU A 67 -18.22 7.61 -3.19
CA LEU A 67 -17.56 7.63 -1.87
C LEU A 67 -17.24 6.22 -1.37
N VAL A 68 -18.16 5.28 -1.56
CA VAL A 68 -17.95 3.86 -1.19
C VAL A 68 -16.80 3.28 -2.02
N LYS A 69 -16.79 3.53 -3.33
CA LYS A 69 -15.72 3.11 -4.24
C LYS A 69 -14.40 3.74 -3.85
N CYS A 70 -14.36 5.03 -3.54
CA CYS A 70 -13.15 5.71 -3.09
C CYS A 70 -12.63 5.08 -1.80
N PHE A 71 -13.48 4.84 -0.79
CA PHE A 71 -13.07 4.20 0.45
C PHE A 71 -12.52 2.77 0.22
N PHE A 72 -13.14 2.01 -0.65
CA PHE A 72 -12.65 0.69 -1.03
C PHE A 72 -11.27 0.76 -1.66
N LEU A 73 -11.08 1.59 -2.68
CA LEU A 73 -9.81 1.74 -3.41
C LEU A 73 -8.71 2.40 -2.57
N LEU A 74 -9.07 3.26 -1.62
CA LEU A 74 -8.14 3.82 -0.64
C LEU A 74 -7.42 2.74 0.15
N THR A 75 -8.08 1.62 0.45
CA THR A 75 -7.44 0.51 1.17
C THR A 75 -6.36 -0.17 0.32
N PHE A 76 -6.51 -0.21 -1.00
CA PHE A 76 -5.49 -0.68 -1.93
C PHE A 76 -4.33 0.31 -2.00
N ALA A 77 -4.61 1.59 -2.12
CA ALA A 77 -3.61 2.66 -2.08
C ALA A 77 -2.75 2.60 -0.82
N ALA A 78 -3.38 2.42 0.35
CA ALA A 78 -2.69 2.32 1.64
C ALA A 78 -1.92 1.00 1.83
N ALA A 79 -2.23 -0.05 1.08
CA ALA A 79 -1.48 -1.31 1.13
C ALA A 79 -0.05 -1.16 0.57
N ILE A 80 0.18 -0.26 -0.39
CA ILE A 80 1.49 -0.07 -1.01
C ILE A 80 2.56 0.40 -0.02
N PRO A 81 2.35 1.50 0.74
CA PRO A 81 3.28 1.89 1.80
C PRO A 81 3.48 0.81 2.86
N ALA A 82 2.44 0.02 3.18
CA ALA A 82 2.56 -1.10 4.11
C ALA A 82 3.52 -2.19 3.57
N ILE A 83 3.44 -2.54 2.29
CA ILE A 83 4.36 -3.47 1.62
C ILE A 83 5.79 -2.90 1.63
N ILE A 84 5.97 -1.64 1.22
CA ILE A 84 7.27 -0.97 1.22
C ILE A 84 7.88 -0.94 2.62
N SER A 85 7.07 -0.64 3.65
CA SER A 85 7.50 -0.54 5.04
C SER A 85 8.12 -1.83 5.57
N GLY A 86 7.63 -2.99 5.12
CA GLY A 86 8.24 -4.28 5.42
C GLY A 86 9.68 -4.38 4.91
N GLY A 87 9.90 -3.94 3.67
CA GLY A 87 11.23 -3.90 3.06
C GLY A 87 12.22 -2.97 3.76
N ILE A 88 11.78 -1.79 4.18
CA ILE A 88 12.63 -0.74 4.79
C ILE A 88 12.60 -0.72 6.32
N ALA A 89 12.00 -1.73 6.95
CA ALA A 89 11.87 -1.83 8.39
C ALA A 89 13.21 -1.62 9.12
N GLU A 90 13.18 -0.82 10.20
CA GLU A 90 14.33 -0.44 11.03
C GLU A 90 15.45 0.36 10.31
N ARG A 91 15.23 0.80 9.06
CA ARG A 91 16.22 1.52 8.24
C ARG A 91 15.78 2.93 7.89
N ALA A 92 14.54 3.10 7.47
CA ALA A 92 14.00 4.39 7.08
C ALA A 92 13.78 5.30 8.29
N ARG A 93 14.06 6.58 8.11
CA ARG A 93 13.65 7.64 9.06
C ARG A 93 12.17 7.92 8.91
N PHE A 94 11.53 8.41 9.99
CA PHE A 94 10.08 8.62 10.04
C PHE A 94 9.59 9.63 8.98
N VAL A 95 10.07 10.85 9.02
CA VAL A 95 9.60 11.92 8.12
C VAL A 95 9.87 11.62 6.63
N PRO A 96 11.07 11.20 6.20
CA PRO A 96 11.30 10.83 4.81
C PRO A 96 10.40 9.69 4.32
N GLN A 97 10.07 8.71 5.18
CA GLN A 97 9.12 7.66 4.84
C GLN A 97 7.74 8.24 4.57
N LEU A 98 7.22 9.12 5.44
CA LEU A 98 5.91 9.74 5.25
C LEU A 98 5.84 10.62 4.00
N CYS A 99 6.91 11.35 3.68
CA CYS A 99 7.00 12.11 2.42
C CYS A 99 6.94 11.18 1.20
N ALA A 100 7.66 10.06 1.24
CA ALA A 100 7.61 9.06 0.16
C ALA A 100 6.22 8.44 0.04
N THR A 101 5.58 8.08 1.16
CA THR A 101 4.19 7.60 1.19
C THR A 101 3.25 8.62 0.53
N ALA A 102 3.34 9.90 0.89
CA ALA A 102 2.50 10.94 0.33
C ALA A 102 2.67 11.05 -1.19
N LEU A 103 3.91 11.07 -1.69
CA LEU A 103 4.19 11.17 -3.13
C LEU A 103 3.70 9.93 -3.90
N ILE A 104 3.96 8.75 -3.37
CA ILE A 104 3.56 7.49 -4.02
C ILE A 104 2.03 7.40 -4.12
N VAL A 105 1.33 7.68 -3.02
CA VAL A 105 -0.13 7.52 -2.94
C VAL A 105 -0.88 8.70 -3.58
N ALA A 106 -0.28 9.89 -3.62
CA ALA A 106 -0.89 11.01 -4.31
C ALA A 106 -0.77 10.92 -5.84
N PHE A 107 0.34 10.41 -6.37
CA PHE A 107 0.65 10.52 -7.79
C PHE A 107 0.98 9.19 -8.46
N VAL A 108 1.97 8.45 -7.96
CA VAL A 108 2.53 7.29 -8.67
C VAL A 108 1.51 6.16 -8.76
N TYR A 109 0.92 5.78 -7.64
CA TYR A 109 -0.08 4.73 -7.61
C TYR A 109 -1.36 5.10 -8.37
N PRO A 110 -1.99 6.27 -8.14
CA PRO A 110 -3.23 6.62 -8.82
C PRO A 110 -3.07 6.76 -10.33
N PHE A 111 -1.91 7.21 -10.79
CA PHE A 111 -1.60 7.21 -12.23
C PHE A 111 -1.65 5.80 -12.81
N PHE A 112 -0.97 4.85 -12.18
CA PHE A 112 -0.94 3.45 -12.63
C PHE A 112 -2.28 2.77 -12.46
N GLU A 113 -2.97 2.98 -11.35
CA GLU A 113 -4.33 2.53 -11.09
C GLU A 113 -5.29 2.99 -12.19
N GLY A 114 -5.27 4.28 -12.53
CA GLY A 114 -6.09 4.85 -13.57
C GLY A 114 -5.83 4.26 -14.96
N VAL A 115 -4.58 3.99 -15.29
CA VAL A 115 -4.21 3.32 -16.54
C VAL A 115 -4.74 1.90 -16.61
N VAL A 116 -4.65 1.14 -15.53
CA VAL A 116 -5.00 -0.28 -15.52
C VAL A 116 -6.51 -0.47 -15.30
N TRP A 117 -7.10 0.16 -14.30
CA TRP A 117 -8.48 -0.10 -13.90
C TRP A 117 -9.51 0.89 -14.44
N ASN A 118 -9.09 2.09 -14.84
CA ASN A 118 -9.98 3.11 -15.40
C ASN A 118 -9.77 3.32 -16.92
N GLY A 119 -8.78 2.67 -17.53
CA GLY A 119 -8.49 2.81 -18.96
C GLY A 119 -7.93 4.18 -19.37
N ASN A 120 -7.38 4.94 -18.43
CA ASN A 120 -6.76 6.24 -18.70
C ASN A 120 -5.66 6.10 -19.78
N LEU A 121 -5.44 7.15 -20.55
CA LEU A 121 -4.49 7.23 -21.65
C LEU A 121 -4.74 6.23 -22.81
N GLY A 122 -5.84 5.49 -22.81
CA GLY A 122 -6.19 4.54 -23.88
C GLY A 122 -5.27 3.32 -23.98
N VAL A 123 -4.40 3.06 -22.98
CA VAL A 123 -3.44 1.94 -22.99
C VAL A 123 -4.18 0.60 -23.08
N GLN A 124 -5.27 0.44 -22.35
CA GLN A 124 -6.06 -0.80 -22.38
C GLN A 124 -6.69 -1.03 -23.75
N ALA A 125 -7.23 0.02 -24.39
CA ALA A 125 -7.78 -0.05 -25.74
C ALA A 125 -6.69 -0.39 -26.78
N TRP A 126 -5.51 0.20 -26.64
CA TRP A 126 -4.36 -0.12 -27.48
C TRP A 126 -3.92 -1.57 -27.34
N LEU A 127 -3.82 -2.09 -26.12
CA LEU A 127 -3.48 -3.50 -25.85
C LEU A 127 -4.53 -4.43 -26.48
N GLN A 128 -5.81 -4.14 -26.28
CA GLN A 128 -6.91 -4.88 -26.89
C GLN A 128 -6.79 -4.91 -28.41
N ALA A 129 -6.55 -3.77 -29.04
CA ALA A 129 -6.44 -3.67 -30.50
C ALA A 129 -5.17 -4.39 -31.04
N ARG A 130 -4.07 -4.34 -30.31
CA ARG A 130 -2.77 -4.87 -30.77
C ARG A 130 -2.58 -6.34 -30.48
N PHE A 131 -3.10 -6.84 -29.34
CA PHE A 131 -2.84 -8.20 -28.83
C PHE A 131 -4.12 -9.04 -28.66
N GLY A 132 -5.29 -8.47 -28.92
CA GLY A 132 -6.58 -9.17 -28.80
C GLY A 132 -7.14 -9.24 -27.38
N ALA A 133 -6.40 -8.73 -26.37
CA ALA A 133 -6.85 -8.68 -24.98
C ALA A 133 -6.27 -7.46 -24.25
N PRO A 134 -7.02 -6.81 -23.33
CA PRO A 134 -6.48 -5.80 -22.45
C PRO A 134 -5.63 -6.46 -21.34
N PHE A 135 -4.79 -5.67 -20.69
CA PHE A 135 -4.13 -6.13 -19.47
C PHE A 135 -5.16 -6.25 -18.34
N HIS A 136 -5.19 -7.40 -17.69
CA HIS A 136 -6.11 -7.68 -16.60
C HIS A 136 -5.37 -7.89 -15.29
N ASP A 137 -5.69 -7.07 -14.29
CA ASP A 137 -5.26 -7.24 -12.91
C ASP A 137 -6.49 -7.13 -12.01
N PHE A 138 -6.99 -8.28 -11.54
CA PHE A 138 -8.25 -8.36 -10.80
C PHE A 138 -8.13 -7.76 -9.39
N ALA A 139 -7.18 -8.26 -8.62
CA ALA A 139 -7.04 -7.93 -7.20
C ALA A 139 -5.80 -7.07 -6.88
N GLY A 140 -5.13 -6.50 -7.88
CA GLY A 140 -3.96 -5.66 -7.65
C GLY A 140 -2.65 -6.43 -7.46
N SER A 141 -2.52 -7.61 -8.08
CA SER A 141 -1.25 -8.35 -8.07
C SER A 141 -0.09 -7.51 -8.61
N VAL A 142 -0.32 -6.76 -9.68
CA VAL A 142 0.66 -5.86 -10.29
C VAL A 142 0.47 -4.43 -9.78
N VAL A 143 -0.75 -3.90 -9.84
CA VAL A 143 -1.06 -2.50 -9.50
C VAL A 143 -0.72 -2.16 -8.05
N VAL A 144 -0.85 -3.13 -7.13
CA VAL A 144 -0.57 -2.95 -5.70
C VAL A 144 0.69 -3.68 -5.27
N HIS A 145 0.70 -5.02 -5.40
CA HIS A 145 1.74 -5.85 -4.79
C HIS A 145 3.07 -5.78 -5.53
N ALA A 146 3.09 -5.94 -6.86
CA ALA A 146 4.32 -5.82 -7.62
C ALA A 146 4.87 -4.40 -7.57
N MET A 147 4.01 -3.38 -7.67
CA MET A 147 4.42 -1.98 -7.52
C MET A 147 5.06 -1.73 -6.16
N GLY A 148 4.38 -2.14 -5.06
CA GLY A 148 4.93 -2.02 -3.71
C GLY A 148 6.24 -2.77 -3.54
N GLY A 149 6.35 -3.97 -4.11
CA GLY A 149 7.57 -4.78 -4.09
C GLY A 149 8.74 -4.15 -4.83
N TRP A 150 8.53 -3.61 -6.04
CA TRP A 150 9.57 -2.92 -6.81
C TRP A 150 10.04 -1.63 -6.15
N LEU A 151 9.13 -0.83 -5.61
CA LEU A 151 9.47 0.38 -4.84
C LEU A 151 10.23 0.01 -3.56
N ALA A 152 9.82 -1.05 -2.87
CA ALA A 152 10.55 -1.57 -1.72
C ALA A 152 11.97 -2.04 -2.09
N LEU A 153 12.14 -2.73 -3.22
CA LEU A 153 13.44 -3.17 -3.69
C LEU A 153 14.38 -1.99 -3.92
N ALA A 154 13.92 -0.96 -4.66
CA ALA A 154 14.71 0.25 -4.87
C ALA A 154 15.11 0.93 -3.55
N ALA A 155 14.16 1.06 -2.61
CA ALA A 155 14.42 1.64 -1.30
C ALA A 155 15.41 0.79 -0.47
N VAL A 156 15.33 -0.55 -0.55
CA VAL A 156 16.25 -1.46 0.13
C VAL A 156 17.68 -1.34 -0.43
N MET A 157 17.81 -1.22 -1.75
CA MET A 157 19.12 -1.02 -2.39
C MET A 157 19.78 0.30 -1.95
N LEU A 158 19.00 1.37 -1.82
CA LEU A 158 19.50 2.67 -1.38
C LEU A 158 19.84 2.71 0.12
N LEU A 159 19.02 2.09 0.96
CA LEU A 159 19.17 2.11 2.42
C LEU A 159 20.17 1.09 2.95
N GLY A 160 20.49 0.07 2.17
CA GLY A 160 21.41 -1.00 2.55
C GLY A 160 20.85 -1.96 3.61
N ALA A 161 21.71 -2.70 4.28
CA ALA A 161 21.34 -3.69 5.28
C ALA A 161 20.93 -3.06 6.62
N ARG A 162 20.10 -3.77 7.40
CA ARG A 162 19.75 -3.38 8.77
C ARG A 162 20.99 -3.33 9.65
N ARG A 163 21.06 -2.35 10.55
CA ARG A 163 22.19 -2.24 11.51
C ARG A 163 22.36 -3.51 12.32
N GLY A 164 23.57 -4.07 12.30
CA GLY A 164 23.91 -5.31 13.00
C GLY A 164 23.49 -6.58 12.29
N ARG A 165 23.00 -6.50 11.01
CA ARG A 165 22.70 -7.69 10.21
C ARG A 165 23.97 -8.47 9.84
N TYR A 166 25.08 -7.78 9.70
CA TYR A 166 26.40 -8.36 9.47
C TYR A 166 27.34 -7.96 10.61
N ARG A 167 28.05 -8.93 11.20
CA ARG A 167 29.12 -8.73 12.18
C ARG A 167 30.30 -9.56 11.75
N GLU A 168 31.45 -8.93 11.61
CA GLU A 168 32.69 -9.60 11.19
C GLU A 168 32.51 -10.45 9.92
N GLY A 169 31.76 -9.94 8.93
CA GLY A 169 31.47 -10.65 7.68
C GLY A 169 30.42 -11.77 7.79
N ARG A 170 29.89 -12.06 8.97
CA ARG A 170 28.90 -13.11 9.19
C ARG A 170 27.48 -12.56 9.30
N LEU A 171 26.54 -13.30 8.75
CA LEU A 171 25.12 -12.98 8.84
C LEU A 171 24.60 -13.27 10.26
N VAL A 172 23.98 -12.25 10.89
CA VAL A 172 23.31 -12.39 12.19
C VAL A 172 21.82 -12.48 11.98
N ALA A 173 21.19 -13.57 12.45
CA ALA A 173 19.74 -13.71 12.45
C ALA A 173 19.11 -12.79 13.50
N PHE A 174 18.01 -12.11 13.14
CA PHE A 174 17.18 -11.38 14.08
C PHE A 174 15.92 -12.20 14.34
N ALA A 175 15.72 -12.61 15.59
CA ALA A 175 14.49 -13.28 15.97
C ALA A 175 13.30 -12.30 15.90
N PRO A 176 12.13 -12.74 15.45
CA PRO A 176 10.92 -11.96 15.52
C PRO A 176 10.56 -11.68 16.98
N SER A 177 9.95 -10.53 17.25
CA SER A 177 9.61 -10.11 18.62
C SER A 177 8.53 -10.96 19.28
N SER A 178 7.66 -11.62 18.51
CA SER A 178 6.62 -12.52 19.03
C SER A 178 6.06 -13.40 17.90
N ILE A 179 6.35 -14.68 17.96
CA ILE A 179 5.84 -15.66 16.98
C ILE A 179 4.31 -15.84 17.06
N PRO A 180 3.68 -15.93 18.26
CA PRO A 180 2.21 -16.10 18.34
C PRO A 180 1.44 -14.96 17.66
N PHE A 181 1.87 -13.74 17.86
CA PHE A 181 1.21 -12.60 17.21
C PHE A 181 1.55 -12.47 15.73
N LEU A 182 2.71 -12.94 15.28
CA LEU A 182 2.99 -13.06 13.84
C LEU A 182 2.00 -14.03 13.18
N ALA A 183 1.78 -15.19 13.80
CA ALA A 183 0.79 -16.16 13.35
C ALA A 183 -0.62 -15.56 13.34
N LEU A 184 -1.04 -14.89 14.42
CA LEU A 184 -2.35 -14.24 14.50
C LEU A 184 -2.54 -13.20 13.36
N GLY A 185 -1.53 -12.33 13.13
CA GLY A 185 -1.58 -11.37 12.03
C GLY A 185 -1.70 -12.04 10.66
N SER A 186 -1.02 -13.17 10.44
CA SER A 186 -1.14 -13.95 9.21
C SER A 186 -2.55 -14.54 9.03
N TRP A 187 -3.17 -15.04 10.10
CA TRP A 187 -4.56 -15.51 10.07
C TRP A 187 -5.55 -14.39 9.71
N ILE A 188 -5.39 -13.21 10.31
CA ILE A 188 -6.24 -12.04 10.00
C ILE A 188 -6.05 -11.63 8.52
N LEU A 189 -4.82 -11.70 7.98
CA LEU A 189 -4.56 -11.45 6.56
C LEU A 189 -5.28 -12.44 5.66
N ILE A 190 -5.27 -13.74 6.00
CA ILE A 190 -5.99 -14.76 5.24
C ILE A 190 -7.48 -14.44 5.16
N ILE A 191 -8.10 -14.09 6.28
CA ILE A 191 -9.52 -13.68 6.31
C ILE A 191 -9.74 -12.41 5.49
N GLY A 192 -8.86 -11.41 5.61
CA GLY A 192 -8.94 -10.16 4.87
C GLY A 192 -8.84 -10.33 3.34
N TRP A 193 -8.13 -11.35 2.88
CA TRP A 193 -8.00 -11.63 1.45
C TRP A 193 -9.30 -12.10 0.79
N PHE A 194 -10.23 -12.68 1.52
CA PHE A 194 -11.56 -12.95 0.95
C PHE A 194 -12.27 -11.66 0.51
N GLY A 195 -12.07 -10.55 1.22
CA GLY A 195 -12.59 -9.25 0.80
C GLY A 195 -11.71 -8.48 -0.19
N PHE A 196 -10.51 -8.98 -0.48
CA PHE A 196 -9.58 -8.36 -1.43
C PHE A 196 -9.63 -9.05 -2.81
N ASN A 197 -9.84 -10.35 -2.85
CA ASN A 197 -9.75 -11.18 -4.06
C ASN A 197 -11.11 -11.69 -4.58
N VAL A 198 -12.24 -11.30 -3.95
CA VAL A 198 -13.58 -11.75 -4.35
C VAL A 198 -14.42 -10.60 -4.86
#